data_b88eda0e34f6561debdc0119ea3eb4c9
#
_entry.id   b88eda0e34f6561debdc0119ea3eb4c9
#
_cell.length_a   1.000
_cell.length_b   1.000
_cell.length_c   1.000
_cell.angle_alpha   90.00
_cell.angle_beta   90.00
_cell.angle_gamma   90.00
#
_symmetry.space_group_name_H-M   'P 1'
#
loop_
_entity.id
_entity.type
_entity.pdbx_description
1 polymer ?
#
loop_
_entity_poly.entity_id
_entity_poly.type
_entity_poly.pdbx_seq_one_letter_code
_entity_poly.pdbx_strand_id
1 'polypeptide(L)'
;YVLTTIDFFVLCFMCILTHLSESLSEKQKRGFFLAYLMIAGISVLEVITVVVDGLPSGYRWLNIVSNYLGFGLSPAVSVCLVYVLDRKSALRRKIRIAVCCELAYLMFLLISIPYGMAFSVSVDNIYSRGPHFYIYVIMYFGAILYLSISTIVTAREFQNRSRMLIYPLILFVMVETVIQVALPELHVTWLCVTLLSVLYFIYCNEMWNQLDALTGLLNQNSYLNQTQKIKYNSGVLVVFDVDDFKQVNDCHGHVKGDLCLAGIAECIKKAYADSGYCYHLICCLIF
;
A
#
# COMPACT_ATOMS: atom_id res chain seq x y z
N TYR A 1 23.03 -4.69 -12.20
CA TYR A 1 22.53 -3.87 -13.32
C TYR A 1 21.31 -4.52 -13.98
N VAL A 2 21.36 -5.82 -14.36
CA VAL A 2 20.24 -6.47 -15.06
C VAL A 2 18.94 -6.42 -14.25
N LEU A 3 19.00 -6.72 -12.95
CA LEU A 3 17.82 -6.69 -12.08
C LEU A 3 17.20 -5.28 -12.00
N THR A 4 18.02 -4.25 -11.81
CA THR A 4 17.57 -2.86 -11.77
C THR A 4 16.94 -2.41 -13.09
N THR A 5 17.46 -2.89 -14.21
CA THR A 5 16.87 -2.63 -15.54
C THR A 5 15.48 -3.28 -15.63
N ILE A 6 15.33 -4.52 -15.15
CA ILE A 6 14.03 -5.22 -15.09
C ILE A 6 13.06 -4.44 -14.20
N ASP A 7 13.49 -4.02 -13.00
CA ASP A 7 12.69 -3.21 -12.08
C ASP A 7 12.15 -1.96 -12.77
N PHE A 8 13.00 -1.23 -13.46
CA PHE A 8 12.61 -0.01 -14.16
C PHE A 8 11.52 -0.26 -15.21
N PHE A 9 11.69 -1.29 -16.06
CA PHE A 9 10.68 -1.65 -17.06
C PHE A 9 9.36 -2.08 -16.42
N VAL A 10 9.40 -2.88 -15.35
CA VAL A 10 8.20 -3.31 -14.63
C VAL A 10 7.49 -2.10 -14.02
N LEU A 11 8.22 -1.19 -13.37
CA LEU A 11 7.63 0.01 -12.75
C LEU A 11 7.05 0.97 -13.79
N CYS A 12 7.69 1.16 -14.95
CA CYS A 12 7.13 1.92 -16.06
C CYS A 12 5.81 1.32 -16.56
N PHE A 13 5.77 -0.01 -16.72
CA PHE A 13 4.54 -0.71 -17.10
C PHE A 13 3.45 -0.57 -16.04
N MET A 14 3.81 -0.65 -14.75
CA MET A 14 2.87 -0.42 -13.64
C MET A 14 2.33 1.01 -13.60
N CYS A 15 3.12 2.00 -13.98
CA CYS A 15 2.63 3.38 -14.14
C CYS A 15 1.53 3.45 -15.20
N ILE A 16 1.71 2.78 -16.35
CA ILE A 16 0.68 2.74 -17.41
C ILE A 16 -0.59 2.04 -16.90
N LEU A 17 -0.46 0.86 -16.28
CA LEU A 17 -1.61 0.12 -15.73
C LEU A 17 -2.35 0.92 -14.66
N THR A 18 -1.63 1.61 -13.78
CA THR A 18 -2.23 2.45 -12.75
C THR A 18 -2.97 3.64 -13.36
N HIS A 19 -2.44 4.25 -14.41
CA HIS A 19 -3.10 5.33 -15.12
C HIS A 19 -4.41 4.87 -15.77
N LEU A 20 -4.42 3.70 -16.40
CA LEU A 20 -5.57 3.11 -17.08
C LEU A 20 -6.62 2.52 -16.13
N SER A 21 -6.30 2.30 -14.85
CA SER A 21 -7.24 1.72 -13.90
C SER A 21 -8.43 2.65 -13.63
N GLU A 22 -9.65 2.18 -13.87
CA GLU A 22 -10.89 2.89 -13.59
C GLU A 22 -11.38 2.72 -12.14
N SER A 23 -10.94 1.65 -11.47
CA SER A 23 -11.34 1.35 -10.09
C SER A 23 -10.62 2.20 -9.04
N LEU A 24 -9.49 2.83 -9.41
CA LEU A 24 -8.69 3.66 -8.52
C LEU A 24 -9.03 5.14 -8.69
N SER A 25 -9.24 5.83 -7.56
CA SER A 25 -9.36 7.29 -7.54
C SER A 25 -8.03 7.97 -7.87
N GLU A 26 -8.06 9.22 -8.34
CA GLU A 26 -6.86 10.01 -8.65
C GLU A 26 -5.89 10.13 -7.45
N LYS A 27 -6.43 10.16 -6.23
CA LYS A 27 -5.62 10.14 -5.01
C LYS A 27 -4.84 8.84 -4.86
N GLN A 28 -5.48 7.71 -5.14
CA GLN A 28 -4.88 6.38 -5.05
C GLN A 28 -3.83 6.17 -6.14
N LYS A 29 -4.11 6.62 -7.38
CA LYS A 29 -3.14 6.61 -8.48
C LYS A 29 -1.88 7.38 -8.11
N ARG A 30 -2.01 8.59 -7.54
CA ARG A 30 -0.86 9.39 -7.08
C ARG A 30 -0.06 8.66 -6.00
N GLY A 31 -0.71 7.93 -5.09
CA GLY A 31 -0.04 7.13 -4.08
C GLY A 31 0.82 6.02 -4.69
N PHE A 32 0.30 5.30 -5.69
CA PHE A 32 1.05 4.30 -6.42
C PHE A 32 2.21 4.90 -7.21
N PHE A 33 1.99 6.00 -7.96
CA PHE A 33 3.06 6.67 -8.69
C PHE A 33 4.20 7.10 -7.78
N LEU A 34 3.87 7.65 -6.61
CA LEU A 34 4.90 8.04 -5.64
C LEU A 34 5.67 6.82 -5.13
N ALA A 35 4.99 5.70 -4.81
CA ALA A 35 5.64 4.47 -4.40
C ALA A 35 6.58 3.92 -5.50
N TYR A 36 6.12 3.87 -6.76
CA TYR A 36 6.94 3.41 -7.88
C TYR A 36 8.15 4.29 -8.13
N LEU A 37 7.99 5.62 -8.05
CA LEU A 37 9.10 6.56 -8.17
C LEU A 37 10.14 6.36 -7.06
N MET A 38 9.68 6.13 -5.83
CA MET A 38 10.57 5.86 -4.70
C MET A 38 11.30 4.53 -4.88
N ILE A 39 10.61 3.45 -5.26
CA ILE A 39 11.23 2.14 -5.49
C ILE A 39 12.30 2.26 -6.59
N ALA A 40 11.98 2.90 -7.73
CA ALA A 40 12.93 3.13 -8.81
C ALA A 40 14.14 3.94 -8.35
N GLY A 41 13.91 5.02 -7.59
CA GLY A 41 14.97 5.87 -7.06
C GLY A 41 15.91 5.11 -6.11
N ILE A 42 15.35 4.31 -5.19
CA ILE A 42 16.14 3.56 -4.22
C ILE A 42 16.90 2.40 -4.92
N SER A 43 16.30 1.75 -5.91
CA SER A 43 16.98 0.73 -6.73
C SER A 43 18.20 1.30 -7.47
N VAL A 44 18.09 2.53 -7.98
CA VAL A 44 19.24 3.25 -8.58
C VAL A 44 20.28 3.60 -7.51
N LEU A 45 19.87 4.06 -6.32
CA LEU A 45 20.78 4.38 -5.23
C LEU A 45 21.56 3.14 -4.78
N GLU A 46 20.95 1.96 -4.74
CA GLU A 46 21.64 0.70 -4.43
C GLU A 46 22.71 0.39 -5.48
N VAL A 47 22.41 0.55 -6.78
CA VAL A 47 23.44 0.38 -7.82
C VAL A 47 24.59 1.36 -7.62
N ILE A 48 24.28 2.63 -7.30
CA ILE A 48 25.31 3.64 -7.04
C ILE A 48 26.18 3.22 -5.86
N THR A 49 25.60 2.73 -4.75
CA THR A 49 26.39 2.29 -3.58
C THR A 49 27.34 1.17 -3.95
N VAL A 50 26.87 0.15 -4.68
CA VAL A 50 27.70 -0.99 -5.12
C VAL A 50 28.82 -0.56 -6.07
N VAL A 51 28.54 0.36 -7.01
CA VAL A 51 29.55 0.84 -7.98
C VAL A 51 30.60 1.72 -7.34
N VAL A 52 30.17 2.56 -6.41
CA VAL A 52 31.04 3.58 -5.81
C VAL A 52 31.87 3.02 -4.66
N ASP A 53 31.45 1.90 -4.06
CA ASP A 53 32.16 1.28 -2.94
C ASP A 53 33.56 0.83 -3.38
N GLY A 54 34.60 1.22 -2.63
CA GLY A 54 36.00 0.95 -2.95
C GLY A 54 36.62 1.83 -4.08
N LEU A 55 35.86 2.77 -4.69
CA LEU A 55 36.42 3.77 -5.60
C LEU A 55 37.24 4.82 -4.84
N PRO A 56 38.11 5.59 -5.54
CA PRO A 56 38.93 6.63 -4.91
C PRO A 56 38.13 7.54 -3.97
N SER A 57 38.78 8.06 -2.93
CA SER A 57 38.17 8.84 -1.84
C SER A 57 37.33 10.07 -2.28
N GLY A 58 37.56 10.58 -3.49
CA GLY A 58 36.75 11.64 -4.08
C GLY A 58 35.26 11.28 -4.26
N TYR A 59 34.92 9.98 -4.33
CA TYR A 59 33.54 9.48 -4.47
C TYR A 59 32.87 9.16 -3.13
N ARG A 60 33.59 9.28 -1.99
CA ARG A 60 33.07 8.96 -0.66
C ARG A 60 31.78 9.66 -0.30
N TRP A 61 31.63 10.92 -0.69
CA TRP A 61 30.40 11.68 -0.44
C TRP A 61 29.19 11.06 -1.14
N LEU A 62 29.38 10.53 -2.36
CA LEU A 62 28.33 9.89 -3.13
C LEU A 62 27.90 8.56 -2.47
N ASN A 63 28.86 7.79 -1.97
CA ASN A 63 28.59 6.57 -1.19
C ASN A 63 27.78 6.88 0.08
N ILE A 64 28.17 7.93 0.83
CA ILE A 64 27.44 8.36 2.04
C ILE A 64 26.00 8.79 1.71
N VAL A 65 25.82 9.64 0.70
CA VAL A 65 24.51 10.16 0.32
C VAL A 65 23.60 9.06 -0.19
N SER A 66 24.11 8.15 -1.01
CA SER A 66 23.31 7.04 -1.56
C SER A 66 22.87 6.07 -0.46
N ASN A 67 23.74 5.72 0.48
CA ASN A 67 23.36 4.91 1.64
C ASN A 67 22.36 5.63 2.56
N TYR A 68 22.57 6.92 2.85
CA TYR A 68 21.63 7.71 3.65
C TYR A 68 20.23 7.74 3.05
N LEU A 69 20.12 8.03 1.75
CA LEU A 69 18.84 8.07 1.03
C LEU A 69 18.25 6.67 0.88
N GLY A 70 19.07 5.66 0.56
CA GLY A 70 18.63 4.28 0.42
C GLY A 70 18.00 3.73 1.70
N PHE A 71 18.68 3.83 2.83
CA PHE A 71 18.15 3.41 4.13
C PHE A 71 17.01 4.29 4.62
N GLY A 72 17.10 5.61 4.36
CA GLY A 72 16.10 6.56 4.82
C GLY A 72 14.78 6.47 4.08
N LEU A 73 14.77 6.22 2.77
CA LEU A 73 13.54 6.19 1.97
C LEU A 73 12.88 4.81 1.93
N SER A 74 13.61 3.74 2.30
CA SER A 74 13.07 2.37 2.22
C SER A 74 11.79 2.15 3.04
N PRO A 75 11.68 2.57 4.32
CA PRO A 75 10.44 2.42 5.08
C PRO A 75 9.31 3.30 4.54
N ALA A 76 9.62 4.45 3.95
CA ALA A 76 8.65 5.40 3.41
C ALA A 76 7.83 4.83 2.24
N VAL A 77 8.36 3.84 1.49
CA VAL A 77 7.59 3.12 0.45
C VAL A 77 6.31 2.51 1.03
N SER A 78 6.41 1.85 2.20
CA SER A 78 5.26 1.27 2.88
C SER A 78 4.23 2.34 3.29
N VAL A 79 4.67 3.50 3.73
CA VAL A 79 3.78 4.64 4.07
C VAL A 79 3.04 5.14 2.84
N CYS A 80 3.72 5.22 1.69
CA CYS A 80 3.08 5.59 0.40
C CYS A 80 2.02 4.55 -0.01
N LEU A 81 2.27 3.26 0.17
CA LEU A 81 1.30 2.21 -0.12
C LEU A 81 0.10 2.25 0.85
N VAL A 82 0.30 2.59 2.14
CA VAL A 82 -0.83 2.83 3.06
C VAL A 82 -1.68 4.03 2.62
N TYR A 83 -1.07 5.07 2.04
CA TYR A 83 -1.81 6.21 1.51
C TYR A 83 -2.80 5.82 0.41
N VAL A 84 -2.52 4.77 -0.36
CA VAL A 84 -3.44 4.22 -1.37
C VAL A 84 -4.72 3.68 -0.75
N LEU A 85 -4.67 3.15 0.49
CA LEU A 85 -5.85 2.63 1.19
C LEU A 85 -6.81 3.72 1.67
N ASP A 86 -6.35 4.98 1.78
CA ASP A 86 -7.12 6.08 2.38
C ASP A 86 -8.14 6.69 1.41
N ARG A 87 -9.23 5.97 1.12
CA ARG A 87 -10.29 6.42 0.20
C ARG A 87 -11.11 7.59 0.78
N LYS A 88 -11.50 7.50 2.07
CA LYS A 88 -12.38 8.49 2.75
C LYS A 88 -11.62 9.43 3.70
N SER A 89 -10.31 9.55 3.58
CA SER A 89 -9.48 10.35 4.50
C SER A 89 -9.51 9.89 5.97
N ALA A 90 -10.00 8.68 6.24
CA ALA A 90 -10.08 8.09 7.58
C ALA A 90 -8.70 7.80 8.18
N LEU A 91 -7.71 7.51 7.33
CA LEU A 91 -6.35 7.19 7.74
C LEU A 91 -5.44 8.42 7.93
N ARG A 92 -5.91 9.64 7.65
CA ARG A 92 -5.06 10.86 7.67
C ARG A 92 -4.26 11.05 8.97
N ARG A 93 -4.86 10.79 10.12
CA ARG A 93 -4.16 10.92 11.41
C ARG A 93 -3.06 9.88 11.55
N LYS A 94 -3.34 8.63 11.19
CA LYS A 94 -2.39 7.51 11.26
C LYS A 94 -1.22 7.72 10.29
N ILE A 95 -1.52 8.16 9.05
CA ILE A 95 -0.50 8.49 8.04
C ILE A 95 0.38 9.64 8.52
N ARG A 96 -0.18 10.70 9.12
CA ARG A 96 0.63 11.81 9.68
C ARG A 96 1.59 11.32 10.76
N ILE A 97 1.14 10.44 11.66
CA ILE A 97 2.02 9.84 12.68
C ILE A 97 3.15 9.06 12.02
N ALA A 98 2.85 8.20 11.03
CA ALA A 98 3.86 7.45 10.30
C ALA A 98 4.88 8.37 9.60
N VAL A 99 4.42 9.44 8.96
CA VAL A 99 5.30 10.45 8.35
C VAL A 99 6.18 11.16 9.39
N CYS A 100 5.63 11.50 10.57
CA CYS A 100 6.44 12.09 11.65
C CYS A 100 7.51 11.11 12.17
N CYS A 101 7.18 9.82 12.29
CA CYS A 101 8.15 8.79 12.66
C CYS A 101 9.25 8.66 11.62
N GLU A 102 8.88 8.70 10.34
CA GLU A 102 9.82 8.65 9.21
C GLU A 102 10.76 9.86 9.19
N LEU A 103 10.24 11.07 9.40
CA LEU A 103 11.05 12.28 9.50
C LEU A 103 12.01 12.22 10.70
N ALA A 104 11.56 11.73 11.85
CA ALA A 104 12.42 11.54 13.02
C ALA A 104 13.53 10.52 12.75
N TYR A 105 13.21 9.45 12.02
CA TYR A 105 14.18 8.45 11.59
C TYR A 105 15.22 9.03 10.61
N LEU A 106 14.79 9.80 9.59
CA LEU A 106 15.69 10.50 8.69
C LEU A 106 16.63 11.45 9.42
N MET A 107 16.14 12.19 10.42
CA MET A 107 16.96 13.03 11.28
C MET A 107 17.97 12.22 12.10
N PHE A 108 17.55 11.07 12.65
CA PHE A 108 18.47 10.15 13.34
C PHE A 108 19.59 9.68 12.38
N LEU A 109 19.25 9.22 11.17
CA LEU A 109 20.24 8.80 10.19
C LEU A 109 21.22 9.92 9.86
N LEU A 110 20.73 11.15 9.63
CA LEU A 110 21.57 12.30 9.31
C LEU A 110 22.57 12.61 10.46
N ILE A 111 22.08 12.63 11.69
CA ILE A 111 22.91 12.86 12.87
C ILE A 111 23.91 11.70 13.09
N SER A 112 23.55 10.48 12.69
CA SER A 112 24.40 9.29 12.85
C SER A 112 25.60 9.25 11.91
N ILE A 113 25.56 9.96 10.76
CA ILE A 113 26.63 9.92 9.75
C ILE A 113 28.03 10.21 10.33
N PRO A 114 28.26 11.34 11.05
CA PRO A 114 29.60 11.65 11.56
C PRO A 114 30.09 10.68 12.64
N TYR A 115 29.18 9.97 13.31
CA TYR A 115 29.49 9.03 14.39
C TYR A 115 29.54 7.57 13.93
N GLY A 116 29.19 7.27 12.66
CA GLY A 116 29.11 5.93 12.13
C GLY A 116 28.13 4.99 12.85
N MET A 117 27.04 5.56 13.44
CA MET A 117 26.13 4.79 14.31
C MET A 117 25.28 3.80 13.51
N ALA A 118 24.60 4.23 12.45
CA ALA A 118 23.79 3.37 11.59
C ALA A 118 24.64 2.68 10.53
N PHE A 119 25.50 3.42 9.86
CA PHE A 119 26.47 2.95 8.90
C PHE A 119 27.68 3.88 8.88
N SER A 120 28.81 3.43 8.38
CA SER A 120 30.00 4.24 8.17
C SER A 120 30.61 3.97 6.80
N VAL A 121 31.26 5.00 6.26
CA VAL A 121 32.09 4.88 5.04
C VAL A 121 33.48 5.33 5.42
N SER A 122 34.47 4.44 5.30
CA SER A 122 35.86 4.70 5.67
C SER A 122 36.50 5.80 4.81
N VAL A 123 37.71 6.23 5.15
CA VAL A 123 38.49 7.17 4.33
C VAL A 123 38.79 6.57 2.95
N ASP A 124 38.95 5.25 2.89
CA ASP A 124 39.18 4.48 1.65
C ASP A 124 37.89 4.19 0.88
N ASN A 125 36.79 4.85 1.26
CA ASN A 125 35.48 4.73 0.61
C ASN A 125 34.90 3.30 0.68
N ILE A 126 35.10 2.59 1.77
CA ILE A 126 34.51 1.26 2.01
C ILE A 126 33.36 1.37 2.99
N TYR A 127 32.20 0.87 2.58
CA TYR A 127 30.98 0.81 3.39
C TYR A 127 31.11 -0.25 4.51
N SER A 128 30.57 0.06 5.68
CA SER A 128 30.37 -0.90 6.77
C SER A 128 29.11 -0.57 7.58
N ARG A 129 28.45 -1.61 8.10
CA ARG A 129 27.31 -1.46 9.01
C ARG A 129 27.79 -0.93 10.35
N GLY A 130 27.10 0.08 10.89
CA GLY A 130 27.38 0.61 12.19
C GLY A 130 26.76 -0.23 13.33
N PRO A 131 27.14 0.03 14.60
CA PRO A 131 26.65 -0.72 15.75
C PRO A 131 25.15 -0.59 15.98
N HIS A 132 24.51 0.48 15.49
CA HIS A 132 23.08 0.73 15.62
C HIS A 132 22.29 0.48 14.30
N PHE A 133 22.86 -0.31 13.37
CA PHE A 133 22.18 -0.69 12.13
C PHE A 133 20.81 -1.38 12.37
N TYR A 134 20.65 -2.03 13.52
CA TYR A 134 19.37 -2.65 13.92
C TYR A 134 18.20 -1.64 13.96
N ILE A 135 18.45 -0.33 14.13
CA ILE A 135 17.39 0.70 14.09
C ILE A 135 16.77 0.77 12.70
N TYR A 136 17.58 0.69 11.63
CA TYR A 136 17.06 0.56 10.27
C TYR A 136 16.16 -0.67 10.13
N VAL A 137 16.63 -1.82 10.61
CA VAL A 137 15.87 -3.07 10.53
C VAL A 137 14.52 -2.95 11.25
N ILE A 138 14.51 -2.35 12.46
CA ILE A 138 13.28 -2.12 13.23
C ILE A 138 12.33 -1.17 12.47
N MET A 139 12.84 -0.08 11.90
CA MET A 139 12.02 0.88 11.14
C MET A 139 11.42 0.23 9.90
N TYR A 140 12.20 -0.54 9.16
CA TYR A 140 11.76 -1.23 7.95
C TYR A 140 10.68 -2.28 8.26
N PHE A 141 10.90 -3.16 9.25
CA PHE A 141 9.89 -4.13 9.70
C PHE A 141 8.65 -3.44 10.29
N GLY A 142 8.81 -2.37 11.05
CA GLY A 142 7.71 -1.58 11.57
C GLY A 142 6.83 -0.98 10.47
N ALA A 143 7.44 -0.48 9.40
CA ALA A 143 6.73 0.05 8.24
C ALA A 143 5.96 -1.05 7.46
N ILE A 144 6.55 -2.24 7.29
CA ILE A 144 5.88 -3.41 6.70
C ILE A 144 4.70 -3.85 7.57
N LEU A 145 4.89 -3.93 8.89
CA LEU A 145 3.82 -4.29 9.83
C LEU A 145 2.68 -3.27 9.78
N TYR A 146 3.01 -1.98 9.71
CA TYR A 146 2.02 -0.90 9.56
C TYR A 146 1.22 -1.03 8.27
N LEU A 147 1.88 -1.31 7.13
CA LEU A 147 1.21 -1.58 5.85
C LEU A 147 0.29 -2.80 5.96
N SER A 148 0.79 -3.89 6.53
CA SER A 148 0.04 -5.15 6.69
C SER A 148 -1.22 -4.97 7.54
N ILE A 149 -1.09 -4.35 8.71
CA ILE A 149 -2.22 -4.09 9.62
C ILE A 149 -3.23 -3.14 8.94
N SER A 150 -2.76 -2.07 8.31
CA SER A 150 -3.63 -1.11 7.61
C SER A 150 -4.40 -1.77 6.48
N THR A 151 -3.77 -2.67 5.72
CA THR A 151 -4.40 -3.43 4.64
C THR A 151 -5.45 -4.40 5.17
N ILE A 152 -5.15 -5.15 6.24
CA ILE A 152 -6.11 -6.09 6.86
C ILE A 152 -7.33 -5.34 7.41
N VAL A 153 -7.11 -4.23 8.12
CA VAL A 153 -8.21 -3.42 8.68
C VAL A 153 -9.09 -2.87 7.57
N THR A 154 -8.48 -2.29 6.52
CA THR A 154 -9.22 -1.77 5.36
C THR A 154 -9.99 -2.88 4.63
N ALA A 155 -9.37 -4.04 4.42
CA ALA A 155 -10.03 -5.18 3.78
C ALA A 155 -11.24 -5.69 4.58
N ARG A 156 -11.17 -5.65 5.91
CA ARG A 156 -12.32 -5.99 6.78
C ARG A 156 -13.41 -4.92 6.69
N GLU A 157 -13.04 -3.65 6.76
CA GLU A 157 -13.98 -2.51 6.68
C GLU A 157 -14.80 -2.54 5.38
N PHE A 158 -14.18 -2.88 4.26
CA PHE A 158 -14.83 -2.97 2.96
C PHE A 158 -15.33 -4.38 2.63
N GLN A 159 -15.39 -5.28 3.61
CA GLN A 159 -15.88 -6.65 3.44
C GLN A 159 -15.20 -7.41 2.28
N ASN A 160 -13.91 -7.10 2.03
CA ASN A 160 -13.19 -7.72 0.92
C ASN A 160 -13.13 -9.24 1.08
N ARG A 161 -13.66 -9.93 0.10
CA ARG A 161 -13.69 -11.38 0.06
C ARG A 161 -12.31 -12.00 -0.19
N SER A 162 -11.49 -11.34 -0.98
CA SER A 162 -10.13 -11.79 -1.33
C SER A 162 -9.09 -11.47 -0.24
N ARG A 163 -9.54 -11.11 0.98
CA ARG A 163 -8.65 -10.75 2.10
C ARG A 163 -7.59 -11.83 2.43
N MET A 164 -7.87 -13.09 2.11
CA MET A 164 -6.90 -14.18 2.34
C MET A 164 -5.63 -14.04 1.50
N LEU A 165 -5.67 -13.32 0.37
CA LEU A 165 -4.50 -13.05 -0.46
C LEU A 165 -3.47 -12.12 0.21
N ILE A 166 -3.85 -11.43 1.28
CA ILE A 166 -2.93 -10.58 2.05
C ILE A 166 -1.87 -11.43 2.77
N TYR A 167 -2.25 -12.59 3.30
CA TYR A 167 -1.34 -13.41 4.10
C TYR A 167 -0.11 -13.92 3.31
N PRO A 168 -0.25 -14.50 2.10
CA PRO A 168 0.93 -14.86 1.30
C PRO A 168 1.76 -13.64 0.87
N LEU A 169 1.15 -12.46 0.67
CA LEU A 169 1.90 -11.24 0.40
C LEU A 169 2.77 -10.83 1.59
N ILE A 170 2.21 -10.83 2.79
CA ILE A 170 2.96 -10.53 4.03
C ILE A 170 4.09 -11.55 4.22
N LEU A 171 3.79 -12.85 4.05
CA LEU A 171 4.78 -13.91 4.17
C LEU A 171 5.94 -13.72 3.17
N PHE A 172 5.62 -13.39 1.92
CA PHE A 172 6.62 -13.13 0.89
C PHE A 172 7.61 -12.02 1.31
N VAL A 173 7.09 -10.88 1.81
CA VAL A 173 7.92 -9.76 2.28
C VAL A 173 8.77 -10.14 3.49
N MET A 174 8.19 -10.88 4.44
CA MET A 174 8.92 -11.31 5.63
C MET A 174 10.07 -12.25 5.28
N VAL A 175 9.83 -13.23 4.40
CA VAL A 175 10.87 -14.17 3.93
C VAL A 175 11.96 -13.43 3.17
N GLU A 176 11.60 -12.54 2.25
CA GLU A 176 12.54 -11.71 1.50
C GLU A 176 13.44 -10.90 2.44
N THR A 177 12.83 -10.19 3.41
CA THR A 177 13.59 -9.36 4.35
C THR A 177 14.54 -10.19 5.21
N VAL A 178 14.13 -11.38 5.65
CA VAL A 178 15.02 -12.30 6.40
C VAL A 178 16.20 -12.73 5.52
N ILE A 179 15.95 -13.09 4.25
CA ILE A 179 17.00 -13.46 3.30
C ILE A 179 17.98 -12.31 3.12
N GLN A 180 17.51 -11.10 2.91
CA GLN A 180 18.34 -9.90 2.72
C GLN A 180 19.21 -9.57 3.94
N VAL A 181 18.66 -9.74 5.15
CA VAL A 181 19.44 -9.51 6.38
C VAL A 181 20.52 -10.60 6.55
N ALA A 182 20.18 -11.85 6.23
CA ALA A 182 21.09 -13.00 6.37
C ALA A 182 22.14 -13.07 5.27
N LEU A 183 21.79 -12.69 4.03
CA LEU A 183 22.63 -12.79 2.84
C LEU A 183 22.72 -11.41 2.12
N PRO A 184 23.43 -10.43 2.69
CA PRO A 184 23.49 -9.06 2.16
C PRO A 184 24.09 -8.96 0.75
N GLU A 185 24.84 -9.97 0.31
CA GLU A 185 25.44 -10.02 -1.04
C GLU A 185 24.42 -10.30 -2.15
N LEU A 186 23.22 -10.77 -1.78
CA LEU A 186 22.13 -11.01 -2.72
C LEU A 186 21.35 -9.69 -2.96
N HIS A 187 21.77 -8.92 -3.95
CA HIS A 187 21.12 -7.65 -4.33
C HIS A 187 19.79 -7.86 -5.06
N VAL A 188 18.84 -8.59 -4.45
CA VAL A 188 17.53 -8.92 -5.03
C VAL A 188 16.38 -8.16 -4.37
N THR A 189 16.64 -7.39 -3.32
CA THR A 189 15.63 -6.71 -2.48
C THR A 189 14.67 -5.86 -3.31
N TRP A 190 15.19 -5.02 -4.19
CA TRP A 190 14.34 -4.10 -4.95
C TRP A 190 13.52 -4.81 -6.01
N LEU A 191 14.02 -5.90 -6.58
CA LEU A 191 13.21 -6.77 -7.43
C LEU A 191 12.03 -7.37 -6.65
N CYS A 192 12.28 -7.85 -5.43
CA CYS A 192 11.22 -8.39 -4.56
C CYS A 192 10.22 -7.30 -4.16
N VAL A 193 10.67 -6.09 -3.81
CA VAL A 193 9.80 -4.94 -3.49
C VAL A 193 9.00 -4.50 -4.73
N THR A 194 9.59 -4.52 -5.92
CA THR A 194 8.92 -4.26 -7.18
C THR A 194 7.81 -5.28 -7.43
N LEU A 195 8.11 -6.59 -7.32
CA LEU A 195 7.11 -7.66 -7.44
C LEU A 195 6.00 -7.52 -6.40
N LEU A 196 6.36 -7.20 -5.14
CA LEU A 196 5.37 -6.92 -4.10
C LEU A 196 4.45 -5.77 -4.50
N SER A 197 5.00 -4.67 -5.03
CA SER A 197 4.21 -3.51 -5.45
C SER A 197 3.22 -3.86 -6.57
N VAL A 198 3.61 -4.74 -7.51
CA VAL A 198 2.73 -5.31 -8.55
C VAL A 198 1.59 -6.11 -7.92
N LEU A 199 1.92 -7.07 -7.06
CA LEU A 199 0.92 -7.91 -6.39
C LEU A 199 -0.02 -7.06 -5.51
N TYR A 200 0.52 -6.04 -4.84
CA TYR A 200 -0.26 -5.11 -4.03
C TYR A 200 -1.21 -4.25 -4.88
N PHE A 201 -0.76 -3.80 -6.05
CA PHE A 201 -1.63 -3.11 -7.02
C PHE A 201 -2.78 -4.01 -7.47
N ILE A 202 -2.49 -5.25 -7.88
CA ILE A 202 -3.52 -6.22 -8.29
C ILE A 202 -4.52 -6.43 -7.16
N TYR A 203 -4.03 -6.61 -5.93
CA TYR A 203 -4.87 -6.77 -4.75
C TYR A 203 -5.78 -5.55 -4.49
N CYS A 204 -5.22 -4.35 -4.50
CA CYS A 204 -5.98 -3.11 -4.30
C CYS A 204 -7.00 -2.88 -5.43
N ASN A 205 -6.60 -3.11 -6.68
CA ASN A 205 -7.47 -2.96 -7.83
C ASN A 205 -8.68 -3.91 -7.74
N GLU A 206 -8.44 -5.18 -7.41
CA GLU A 206 -9.49 -6.17 -7.18
C GLU A 206 -10.40 -5.77 -5.99
N MET A 207 -9.82 -5.32 -4.89
CA MET A 207 -10.58 -4.90 -3.71
C MET A 207 -11.53 -3.74 -4.02
N TRP A 208 -11.05 -2.71 -4.74
CA TRP A 208 -11.87 -1.55 -5.08
C TRP A 208 -12.89 -1.84 -6.17
N ASN A 209 -12.60 -2.77 -7.07
CA ASN A 209 -13.50 -3.20 -8.15
C ASN A 209 -14.74 -3.96 -7.65
N GLN A 210 -14.68 -4.50 -6.43
CA GLN A 210 -15.81 -5.17 -5.77
C GLN A 210 -16.84 -4.21 -5.18
N LEU A 211 -16.51 -2.91 -5.09
CA LEU A 211 -17.35 -1.91 -4.41
C LEU A 211 -18.18 -1.11 -5.40
N ASP A 212 -19.36 -0.71 -4.94
CA ASP A 212 -20.16 0.33 -5.56
C ASP A 212 -19.55 1.71 -5.28
N ALA A 213 -19.42 2.52 -6.33
CA ALA A 213 -18.73 3.81 -6.24
C ALA A 213 -19.44 4.83 -5.35
N LEU A 214 -20.78 4.79 -5.34
CA LEU A 214 -21.65 5.73 -4.61
C LEU A 214 -21.73 5.36 -3.13
N THR A 215 -22.11 4.13 -2.84
CA THR A 215 -22.46 3.69 -1.49
C THR A 215 -21.27 3.10 -0.72
N GLY A 216 -20.26 2.58 -1.43
CA GLY A 216 -19.13 1.86 -0.83
C GLY A 216 -19.52 0.49 -0.25
N LEU A 217 -20.70 -0.02 -0.55
CA LEU A 217 -21.08 -1.41 -0.35
C LEU A 217 -20.54 -2.28 -1.48
N LEU A 218 -20.69 -3.60 -1.36
CA LEU A 218 -20.36 -4.50 -2.46
C LEU A 218 -21.32 -4.27 -3.65
N ASN A 219 -20.79 -4.30 -4.86
CA ASN A 219 -21.57 -4.04 -6.07
C ASN A 219 -22.35 -5.29 -6.55
N GLN A 220 -23.16 -5.11 -7.58
CA GLN A 220 -23.98 -6.15 -8.18
C GLN A 220 -23.17 -7.35 -8.67
N ASN A 221 -21.99 -7.12 -9.27
CA ASN A 221 -21.13 -8.23 -9.72
C ASN A 221 -20.65 -9.08 -8.54
N SER A 222 -20.33 -8.45 -7.43
CA SER A 222 -19.96 -9.13 -6.18
C SER A 222 -21.11 -9.97 -5.64
N TYR A 223 -22.35 -9.47 -5.70
CA TYR A 223 -23.55 -10.21 -5.33
C TYR A 223 -23.75 -11.43 -6.22
N LEU A 224 -23.75 -11.28 -7.53
CA LEU A 224 -23.94 -12.38 -8.49
C LEU A 224 -22.87 -13.47 -8.34
N ASN A 225 -21.61 -13.07 -8.18
CA ASN A 225 -20.50 -14.00 -7.91
C ASN A 225 -20.65 -14.76 -6.60
N GLN A 226 -21.30 -14.15 -5.59
CA GLN A 226 -21.54 -14.78 -4.31
C GLN A 226 -22.70 -15.77 -4.38
N THR A 227 -23.83 -15.38 -4.95
CA THR A 227 -25.03 -16.20 -5.03
C THR A 227 -24.80 -17.47 -5.84
N GLN A 228 -23.99 -17.43 -6.91
CA GLN A 228 -23.62 -18.62 -7.66
C GLN A 228 -22.83 -19.67 -6.86
N LYS A 229 -22.16 -19.27 -5.78
CA LYS A 229 -21.34 -20.13 -4.94
C LYS A 229 -22.11 -20.69 -3.72
N ILE A 230 -23.27 -20.10 -3.38
CA ILE A 230 -24.12 -20.56 -2.27
C ILE A 230 -25.02 -21.68 -2.81
N LYS A 231 -24.50 -22.90 -2.93
CA LYS A 231 -25.30 -24.02 -3.44
C LYS A 231 -26.14 -24.73 -2.38
N TYR A 232 -25.81 -24.67 -1.08
CA TYR A 232 -26.46 -25.53 -0.07
C TYR A 232 -26.45 -24.99 1.38
N ASN A 233 -26.17 -23.72 1.62
CA ASN A 233 -26.21 -23.17 2.98
C ASN A 233 -27.53 -22.43 3.22
N SER A 234 -28.17 -22.68 4.36
CA SER A 234 -29.28 -21.85 4.84
C SER A 234 -28.77 -20.47 5.22
N GLY A 235 -29.44 -19.45 4.73
CA GLY A 235 -29.12 -18.05 5.03
C GLY A 235 -30.39 -17.20 4.98
N VAL A 236 -30.30 -15.98 5.49
CA VAL A 236 -31.35 -14.99 5.39
C VAL A 236 -30.89 -13.93 4.37
N LEU A 237 -31.77 -13.58 3.44
CA LEU A 237 -31.58 -12.48 2.52
C LEU A 237 -32.55 -11.36 2.91
N VAL A 238 -32.00 -10.20 3.24
CA VAL A 238 -32.80 -9.00 3.57
C VAL A 238 -32.64 -7.99 2.46
N VAL A 239 -33.75 -7.51 1.93
CA VAL A 239 -33.78 -6.51 0.86
C VAL A 239 -34.37 -5.23 1.44
N PHE A 240 -33.66 -4.10 1.23
CA PHE A 240 -34.10 -2.77 1.63
C PHE A 240 -34.41 -1.98 0.36
N ASP A 241 -35.56 -1.36 0.32
CA ASP A 241 -35.95 -0.40 -0.69
C ASP A 241 -36.22 0.97 -0.04
N VAL A 242 -36.01 2.04 -0.78
CA VAL A 242 -36.21 3.41 -0.28
C VAL A 242 -37.50 3.96 -0.85
N ASP A 243 -38.53 4.07 0.02
CA ASP A 243 -39.82 4.60 -0.35
C ASP A 243 -39.69 6.04 -0.91
N ASP A 244 -40.40 6.30 -1.97
CA ASP A 244 -40.52 7.63 -2.60
C ASP A 244 -39.17 8.28 -2.97
N PHE A 245 -38.13 7.48 -3.24
CA PHE A 245 -36.79 8.00 -3.57
C PHE A 245 -36.79 8.94 -4.78
N LYS A 246 -37.71 8.71 -5.73
CA LYS A 246 -37.90 9.61 -6.85
C LYS A 246 -38.30 11.02 -6.37
N GLN A 247 -39.19 11.12 -5.39
CA GLN A 247 -39.62 12.41 -4.83
C GLN A 247 -38.45 13.14 -4.14
N VAL A 248 -37.56 12.41 -3.49
CA VAL A 248 -36.32 12.98 -2.91
C VAL A 248 -35.47 13.61 -4.01
N ASN A 249 -35.29 12.91 -5.15
CA ASN A 249 -34.55 13.43 -6.30
C ASN A 249 -35.24 14.65 -6.94
N ASP A 250 -36.55 14.57 -7.12
CA ASP A 250 -37.35 15.65 -7.76
C ASP A 250 -37.39 16.92 -6.90
N CYS A 251 -37.47 16.79 -5.56
CA CYS A 251 -37.51 17.93 -4.64
C CYS A 251 -36.12 18.50 -4.31
N HIS A 252 -35.08 17.68 -4.25
CA HIS A 252 -33.75 18.07 -3.70
C HIS A 252 -32.60 17.92 -4.69
N GLY A 253 -32.85 17.35 -5.87
CA GLY A 253 -31.85 17.08 -6.90
C GLY A 253 -31.06 15.80 -6.65
N HIS A 254 -30.53 15.22 -7.73
CA HIS A 254 -29.80 13.92 -7.73
C HIS A 254 -28.62 13.89 -6.76
N VAL A 255 -27.87 14.99 -6.62
CA VAL A 255 -26.70 15.05 -5.70
C VAL A 255 -27.13 14.81 -4.24
N LYS A 256 -28.30 15.32 -3.82
CA LYS A 256 -28.81 15.06 -2.47
C LYS A 256 -29.40 13.65 -2.35
N GLY A 257 -30.02 13.14 -3.41
CA GLY A 257 -30.44 11.74 -3.47
C GLY A 257 -29.26 10.77 -3.31
N ASP A 258 -28.17 11.03 -3.99
CA ASP A 258 -26.92 10.25 -3.88
C ASP A 258 -26.37 10.26 -2.45
N LEU A 259 -26.36 11.43 -1.79
CA LEU A 259 -25.95 11.54 -0.39
C LEU A 259 -26.90 10.78 0.55
N CYS A 260 -28.20 10.78 0.26
CA CYS A 260 -29.20 10.01 1.00
C CYS A 260 -28.92 8.50 0.88
N LEU A 261 -28.73 7.99 -0.34
CA LEU A 261 -28.37 6.58 -0.57
C LEU A 261 -27.07 6.19 0.13
N ALA A 262 -26.04 7.03 0.05
CA ALA A 262 -24.77 6.78 0.73
C ALA A 262 -24.95 6.75 2.27
N GLY A 263 -25.80 7.62 2.82
CA GLY A 263 -26.13 7.63 4.25
C GLY A 263 -26.87 6.37 4.71
N ILE A 264 -27.90 5.95 3.95
CA ILE A 264 -28.64 4.70 4.21
C ILE A 264 -27.71 3.50 4.14
N ALA A 265 -26.86 3.41 3.11
CA ALA A 265 -25.90 2.35 2.94
C ALA A 265 -24.92 2.27 4.13
N GLU A 266 -24.48 3.41 4.65
CA GLU A 266 -23.63 3.45 5.85
C GLU A 266 -24.36 2.93 7.10
N CYS A 267 -25.65 3.25 7.26
CA CYS A 267 -26.49 2.72 8.36
C CYS A 267 -26.63 1.21 8.25
N ILE A 268 -26.94 0.68 7.06
CA ILE A 268 -27.06 -0.77 6.80
C ILE A 268 -25.71 -1.46 7.10
N LYS A 269 -24.60 -0.90 6.61
CA LYS A 269 -23.28 -1.42 6.87
C LYS A 269 -22.95 -1.49 8.37
N LYS A 270 -23.25 -0.43 9.12
CA LYS A 270 -23.04 -0.41 10.58
C LYS A 270 -23.88 -1.43 11.33
N ALA A 271 -25.10 -1.68 10.87
CA ALA A 271 -26.02 -2.60 11.54
C ALA A 271 -25.71 -4.08 11.24
N TYR A 272 -25.27 -4.39 10.02
CA TYR A 272 -25.27 -5.76 9.53
C TYR A 272 -23.90 -6.29 9.06
N ALA A 273 -22.87 -5.42 8.91
CA ALA A 273 -21.58 -5.86 8.35
C ALA A 273 -20.86 -6.96 9.12
N ASP A 274 -21.12 -7.08 10.42
CA ASP A 274 -20.54 -8.14 11.27
C ASP A 274 -21.28 -9.48 11.10
N SER A 275 -22.52 -9.47 10.59
CA SER A 275 -23.37 -10.65 10.45
C SER A 275 -23.43 -11.21 9.03
N GLY A 276 -23.14 -10.38 8.02
CA GLY A 276 -23.21 -10.77 6.62
C GLY A 276 -22.61 -9.73 5.66
N TYR A 277 -22.82 -9.97 4.38
CA TYR A 277 -22.33 -9.07 3.31
C TYR A 277 -23.41 -8.09 2.88
N CYS A 278 -23.06 -6.81 2.79
CA CYS A 278 -23.98 -5.75 2.37
C CYS A 278 -23.70 -5.36 0.90
N TYR A 279 -24.73 -5.35 0.07
CA TYR A 279 -24.64 -5.07 -1.36
C TYR A 279 -25.50 -3.88 -1.75
N HIS A 280 -25.08 -3.16 -2.79
CA HIS A 280 -25.92 -2.20 -3.51
C HIS A 280 -26.20 -2.75 -4.91
N LEU A 281 -27.49 -2.89 -5.22
CA LEU A 281 -27.99 -3.19 -6.56
C LEU A 281 -28.63 -1.94 -7.14
N ILE A 282 -28.84 -1.91 -8.46
CA ILE A 282 -29.34 -0.73 -9.18
C ILE A 282 -30.67 -0.21 -8.60
N CYS A 283 -31.49 -1.10 -8.01
CA CYS A 283 -32.82 -0.77 -7.50
C CYS A 283 -32.98 -0.91 -5.98
N CYS A 284 -32.05 -1.58 -5.28
CA CYS A 284 -32.23 -1.89 -3.86
C CYS A 284 -30.91 -2.18 -3.14
N LEU A 285 -30.93 -2.02 -1.82
CA LEU A 285 -29.83 -2.42 -0.93
C LEU A 285 -30.15 -3.83 -0.38
N ILE A 286 -29.18 -4.74 -0.47
CA ILE A 286 -29.34 -6.13 -0.03
C ILE A 286 -28.32 -6.47 1.03
N PHE A 287 -28.79 -7.19 2.03
CA PHE A 287 -27.97 -7.79 3.08
C PHE A 287 -28.13 -9.33 3.05
#